data_c4078c2bfbd70c725a3d9ab92b1843d9
#
_entry.id   c4078c2bfbd70c725a3d9ab92b1843d9
#
_cell.length_a   1.000
_cell.length_b   1.000
_cell.length_c   1.000
_cell.angle_alpha   90.00
_cell.angle_beta   90.00
_cell.angle_gamma   90.00
#
_symmetry.space_group_name_H-M   'P 1'
#
loop_
_entity.id
_entity.type
_entity.pdbx_description
1 polymer ?
#
loop_
_entity_poly.entity_id
_entity_poly.type
_entity_poly.pdbx_seq_one_letter_code
_entity_poly.pdbx_strand_id
1 'polypeptide(L)' 'MSESSTAPIAPFRTYVCVVCGFVYDEAKGLPEDGFPPGTRFEDIPGDWMCPDCGVSKEDFELA' A
#
# COMPACT_ATOMS: atom_id res chain seq x y z
N MET A 1 -16.71 -23.00 -8.60
CA MET A 1 -16.35 -22.66 -8.53
C MET A 1 -15.78 -22.07 -8.58
N SER A 2 -15.70 -21.71 -8.54
CA SER A 2 -15.07 -21.12 -8.61
C SER A 2 -14.55 -20.48 -8.35
N GLU A 3 -14.52 -20.18 -8.22
CA GLU A 3 -14.05 -19.53 -8.04
C GLU A 3 -13.16 -19.26 -7.95
N SER A 4 -13.02 -19.35 -7.94
CA SER A 4 -12.25 -19.11 -7.92
C SER A 4 -11.58 -18.67 -8.21
N SER A 5 -11.37 -18.68 -8.37
CA SER A 5 -10.70 -18.25 -8.83
C SER A 5 -10.35 -17.39 -8.87
N THR A 6 -10.60 -17.15 -8.88
CA THR A 6 -10.23 -16.22 -9.01
C THR A 6 -9.51 -15.63 -8.21
N ALA A 7 -9.48 -15.83 -7.49
CA ALA A 7 -8.77 -15.04 -6.93
C ALA A 7 -7.53 -15.33 -6.65
N PRO A 8 -6.85 -15.58 -7.27
CA PRO A 8 -5.52 -15.83 -7.07
C PRO A 8 -4.77 -14.70 -6.56
N ILE A 9 -5.44 -13.73 -6.22
CA ILE A 9 -4.80 -12.57 -5.72
C ILE A 9 -4.30 -12.82 -4.34
N ALA A 10 -3.06 -12.58 -4.09
CA ALA A 10 -2.50 -12.69 -2.78
C ALA A 10 -3.22 -11.72 -1.86
N PRO A 11 -3.32 -12.03 -0.58
CA PRO A 11 -3.96 -11.13 0.36
C PRO A 11 -3.29 -9.77 0.33
N PHE A 12 -4.07 -8.75 0.57
CA PHE A 12 -3.53 -7.41 0.68
C PHE A 12 -2.63 -7.32 1.90
N ARG A 13 -1.61 -6.51 1.79
CA ARG A 13 -0.63 -6.35 2.84
C ARG A 13 -0.71 -4.96 3.43
N THR A 14 -0.08 -4.81 4.58
CA THR A 14 -0.01 -3.52 5.26
C THR A 14 1.45 -3.13 5.38
N TYR A 15 1.75 -1.89 5.05
CA TYR A 15 3.09 -1.36 5.15
C TYR A 15 3.10 -0.21 6.14
N VAL A 16 4.20 -0.06 6.86
CA VAL A 16 4.30 0.99 7.87
C VAL A 16 5.56 1.79 7.64
N CYS A 17 5.43 3.11 7.74
CA CYS A 17 6.57 4.01 7.67
C CYS A 17 7.37 3.87 8.94
N VAL A 18 8.64 3.50 8.83
CA VAL A 18 9.44 3.27 10.03
C VAL A 18 9.86 4.56 10.70
N VAL A 19 9.63 5.70 10.08
CA VAL A 19 9.99 6.99 10.63
C VAL A 19 8.87 7.58 11.47
N CYS A 20 7.65 7.58 10.94
CA CYS A 20 6.53 8.24 11.63
C CYS A 20 5.38 7.32 12.00
N GLY A 21 5.39 6.09 11.51
CA GLY A 21 4.32 5.15 11.84
C GLY A 21 3.11 5.21 10.95
N PHE A 22 3.16 5.99 9.87
CA PHE A 22 2.05 6.03 8.94
C PHE A 22 1.82 4.63 8.35
N VAL A 23 0.56 4.23 8.25
CA VAL A 23 0.21 2.90 7.78
C VAL A 23 -0.45 2.99 6.41
N TYR A 24 0.09 2.24 5.46
CA TYR A 24 -0.54 2.08 4.15
C TYR A 24 -1.14 0.69 4.08
N ASP A 25 -2.46 0.62 4.00
CA ASP A 25 -3.18 -0.65 3.90
C ASP A 25 -3.61 -0.81 2.45
N GLU A 26 -3.09 -1.82 1.77
CA GLU A 26 -3.40 -2.03 0.36
C GLU A 26 -4.89 -2.21 0.13
N ALA A 27 -5.59 -2.81 1.07
CA ALA A 27 -7.02 -3.02 0.91
C ALA A 27 -7.78 -1.70 0.90
N LYS A 28 -7.29 -0.70 1.61
CA LYS A 28 -7.96 0.58 1.70
C LYS A 28 -7.46 1.58 0.68
N GLY A 29 -6.22 1.42 0.24
CA GLY A 29 -5.61 2.36 -0.67
C GLY A 29 -5.38 3.70 -0.01
N LEU A 30 -5.24 4.71 -0.83
CA LEU A 30 -5.05 6.08 -0.37
C LEU A 30 -5.71 6.99 -1.40
N PRO A 31 -7.06 7.03 -1.40
CA PRO A 31 -7.78 7.79 -2.43
C PRO A 31 -7.37 9.25 -2.51
N GLU A 32 -6.95 9.82 -1.38
CA GLU A 32 -6.54 11.22 -1.36
C GLU A 32 -5.34 11.48 -2.25
N ASP A 33 -4.51 10.46 -2.43
CA ASP A 33 -3.33 10.58 -3.28
C ASP A 33 -3.56 9.93 -4.65
N GLY A 34 -4.79 9.53 -4.93
CA GLY A 34 -5.10 8.94 -6.22
C GLY A 34 -4.96 7.43 -6.27
N PHE A 35 -4.83 6.77 -5.13
CA PHE A 35 -4.69 5.32 -5.08
C PHE A 35 -5.97 4.70 -4.56
N PRO A 36 -6.80 4.13 -5.43
CA PRO A 36 -8.08 3.55 -4.97
C PRO A 36 -7.84 2.31 -4.11
N PRO A 37 -8.86 1.89 -3.36
CA PRO A 37 -8.74 0.66 -2.58
C PRO A 37 -8.27 -0.49 -3.45
N GLY A 38 -7.33 -1.27 -2.92
CA GLY A 38 -6.78 -2.39 -3.66
C GLY A 38 -5.49 -2.07 -4.40
N THR A 39 -5.00 -0.83 -4.31
CA THR A 39 -3.74 -0.47 -4.94
C THR A 39 -2.60 -1.10 -4.16
N ARG A 40 -1.81 -1.93 -4.83
CA ARG A 40 -0.67 -2.57 -4.20
C ARG A 40 0.42 -1.54 -3.96
N PHE A 41 1.15 -1.73 -2.87
CA PHE A 41 2.23 -0.82 -2.54
C PHE A 41 3.26 -0.74 -3.67
N GLU A 42 3.52 -1.87 -4.30
CA GLU A 42 4.48 -1.92 -5.40
C GLU A 42 4.01 -1.16 -6.63
N ASP A 43 2.71 -0.91 -6.75
CA ASP A 43 2.15 -0.16 -7.87
C ASP A 43 2.15 1.33 -7.64
N ILE A 44 2.48 1.77 -6.44
CA ILE A 44 2.59 3.19 -6.14
C ILE A 44 3.86 3.71 -6.79
N PRO A 45 3.81 4.87 -7.45
CA PRO A 45 5.00 5.41 -8.10
C PRO A 45 6.19 5.48 -7.17
N GLY A 46 7.37 5.26 -7.70
CA GLY A 46 8.57 5.21 -6.88
C GLY A 46 8.93 6.54 -6.25
N ASP A 47 8.40 7.64 -6.78
CA ASP A 47 8.69 8.96 -6.23
C ASP A 47 7.64 9.43 -5.23
N TRP A 48 6.69 8.55 -4.88
CA TRP A 48 5.70 8.88 -3.85
C TRP A 48 6.38 8.98 -2.50
N MET A 49 5.90 9.88 -1.69
CA MET A 49 6.46 10.10 -0.37
C MET A 49 5.40 9.93 0.70
N CYS A 50 5.85 9.60 1.91
CA CYS A 50 4.95 9.46 3.03
C CYS A 50 4.21 10.78 3.25
N PRO A 51 2.87 10.76 3.31
CA PRO A 51 2.12 12.01 3.46
C PRO A 51 2.30 12.65 4.83
N ASP A 52 2.77 11.88 5.82
CA ASP A 52 2.94 12.41 7.15
C ASP A 52 4.33 12.99 7.40
N CYS A 53 5.37 12.36 6.90
CA CYS A 53 6.72 12.81 7.22
C CYS A 53 7.60 13.03 6.00
N GLY A 54 7.14 12.65 4.81
CA GLY A 54 7.86 12.99 3.59
C GLY A 54 8.99 12.08 3.19
N VAL A 55 9.17 10.95 3.88
CA VAL A 55 10.22 10.02 3.48
C VAL A 55 9.74 9.21 2.28
N SER A 56 10.67 8.54 1.62
CA SER A 56 10.35 7.78 0.42
C SER A 56 9.82 6.40 0.77
N LYS A 57 9.40 5.67 -0.27
CA LYS A 57 8.88 4.32 -0.08
C LYS A 57 9.90 3.39 0.58
N GLU A 58 11.18 3.70 0.42
CA GLU A 58 12.22 2.86 1.00
C GLU A 58 12.15 2.78 2.50
N ASP A 59 11.53 3.75 3.12
CA ASP A 59 11.40 3.78 4.57
C ASP A 59 10.13 3.11 5.06
N PHE A 60 9.47 2.35 4.20
CA PHE A 60 8.31 1.57 4.59
C PHE A 60 8.69 0.11 4.70
N GLU A 61 8.14 -0.57 5.68
CA GLU A 61 8.36 -2.00 5.87
C GLU A 61 7.03 -2.72 5.95
N LEU A 62 7.07 -3.98 5.55
CA LEU A 62 5.91 -4.84 5.66
C LEU A 62 5.59 -5.02 7.14
N ALA A 63 4.36 -4.75 7.50
CA ALA A 63 3.95 -4.86 8.89
C ALA A 63 3.70 -6.30 9.31
#